data_05f611721b87d3f49f04ac9b7995d580
#
_entry.id   05f611721b87d3f49f04ac9b7995d580
#
_cell.length_a   1.000
_cell.length_b   1.000
_cell.length_c   1.000
_cell.angle_alpha   90.00
_cell.angle_beta   90.00
_cell.angle_gamma   90.00
#
_symmetry.space_group_name_H-M   'P 1'
#
loop_
_entity.id
_entity.type
_entity.pdbx_description
1 polymer ?
#
loop_
_entity_poly.entity_id
_entity_poly.type
_entity_poly.pdbx_seq_one_letter_code
_entity_poly.pdbx_strand_id
1 'polypeptide(L)'
;TYLVVSTNNTDWPTTLEPTTDISGLNNVFYVFEPGELTQGVSPGNPVTRRINISAVAGDQPQVWVRLLFTGIWGYTWYVDDFKVMDQPPYDLVMQNGFISHTGNGEEYGRIPQSQLNSTMRVGGDVLNFGVNAVTNTVVGLAVAGPSPFSANSTPANLASGETTTMDQDAAISSLGEGLYNGTFGAACTETPQESDTDNNTYLRNFEVNNDWYSVDGIGNHPA
;
A
#
# COMPACT_ATOMS: atom_id res chain seq x y z
N THR A 1 18.27 -8.65 3.14
CA THR A 1 18.55 -7.23 2.86
C THR A 1 18.26 -6.40 4.09
N TYR A 2 19.21 -5.53 4.44
CA TYR A 2 19.12 -4.74 5.67
C TYR A 2 19.39 -3.27 5.41
N LEU A 3 18.76 -2.42 6.21
CA LEU A 3 19.14 -1.05 6.45
C LEU A 3 19.88 -0.99 7.78
N VAL A 4 21.08 -0.42 7.80
CA VAL A 4 21.87 -0.24 9.02
C VAL A 4 22.11 1.24 9.26
N VAL A 5 21.89 1.69 10.47
CA VAL A 5 22.03 3.09 10.88
C VAL A 5 23.12 3.20 11.92
N SER A 6 23.96 4.22 11.81
CA SER A 6 25.01 4.54 12.79
C SER A 6 24.99 6.02 13.11
N THR A 7 25.23 6.39 14.36
CA THR A 7 25.35 7.78 14.83
C THR A 7 26.79 8.25 14.94
N ASN A 8 27.77 7.36 14.73
CA ASN A 8 29.20 7.65 14.88
C ASN A 8 30.05 7.16 13.72
N ASN A 9 29.43 6.55 12.68
CA ASN A 9 30.09 5.95 11.52
C ASN A 9 31.07 4.81 11.82
N THR A 10 30.99 4.21 13.00
CA THR A 10 31.86 3.11 13.43
C THR A 10 31.10 1.88 13.87
N ASP A 11 29.89 2.04 14.37
CA ASP A 11 29.05 0.95 14.88
C ASP A 11 28.31 0.25 13.74
N TRP A 12 29.05 -0.59 13.04
CA TRP A 12 28.54 -1.40 11.96
C TRP A 12 28.63 -2.88 12.31
N PRO A 13 27.52 -3.64 12.23
CA PRO A 13 27.59 -5.09 12.36
C PRO A 13 28.57 -5.69 11.33
N THR A 14 29.44 -6.58 11.79
CA THR A 14 30.49 -7.16 10.96
C THR A 14 30.01 -8.33 10.10
N THR A 15 28.93 -9.00 10.55
CA THR A 15 28.39 -10.17 9.86
C THR A 15 26.86 -10.13 9.96
N LEU A 16 26.20 -9.90 8.84
CA LEU A 16 24.76 -10.06 8.69
C LEU A 16 24.51 -11.04 7.55
N GLU A 17 24.04 -12.22 7.88
CA GLU A 17 23.65 -13.25 6.93
C GLU A 17 22.14 -13.17 6.66
N PRO A 18 21.60 -13.76 5.59
CA PRO A 18 20.17 -13.70 5.26
C PRO A 18 19.23 -14.16 6.37
N THR A 19 19.73 -14.99 7.28
CA THR A 19 18.99 -15.59 8.40
C THR A 19 19.41 -15.04 9.76
N THR A 20 20.20 -13.96 9.81
CA THR A 20 20.62 -13.38 11.09
C THR A 20 19.42 -12.87 11.86
N ASP A 21 19.27 -13.34 13.10
CA ASP A 21 18.30 -12.75 14.02
C ASP A 21 18.80 -11.36 14.46
N ILE A 22 18.06 -10.33 14.09
CA ILE A 22 18.38 -8.93 14.40
C ILE A 22 17.64 -8.39 15.63
N SER A 23 16.87 -9.21 16.34
CA SER A 23 16.05 -8.77 17.50
C SER A 23 16.88 -8.12 18.62
N GLY A 24 18.17 -8.45 18.71
CA GLY A 24 19.12 -7.83 19.63
C GLY A 24 19.91 -6.65 19.05
N LEU A 25 19.69 -6.27 17.82
CA LEU A 25 20.43 -5.21 17.12
C LEU A 25 19.56 -3.98 16.94
N ASN A 26 19.74 -2.96 17.77
CA ASN A 26 18.92 -1.75 17.76
C ASN A 26 19.09 -0.88 16.51
N ASN A 27 20.18 -1.07 15.74
CA ASN A 27 20.55 -0.24 14.62
C ASN A 27 20.46 -0.96 13.26
N VAL A 28 19.84 -2.14 13.22
CA VAL A 28 19.63 -2.94 12.01
C VAL A 28 18.14 -3.15 11.79
N PHE A 29 17.69 -2.93 10.57
CA PHE A 29 16.29 -3.02 10.18
C PHE A 29 16.15 -3.92 8.95
N TYR A 30 15.09 -4.72 8.88
CA TYR A 30 14.75 -5.44 7.67
C TYR A 30 14.25 -4.48 6.59
N VAL A 31 14.75 -4.62 5.38
CA VAL A 31 14.15 -4.00 4.18
C VAL A 31 13.03 -4.90 3.65
N PHE A 32 13.25 -6.20 3.73
CA PHE A 32 12.25 -7.23 3.49
C PHE A 32 12.24 -8.17 4.69
N GLU A 33 11.08 -8.45 5.23
CA GLU A 33 10.92 -9.33 6.37
C GLU A 33 11.38 -10.78 6.07
N PRO A 34 11.81 -11.53 7.06
CA PRO A 34 12.16 -12.94 6.88
C PRO A 34 11.00 -13.74 6.26
N GLY A 35 11.26 -14.40 5.15
CA GLY A 35 10.25 -15.18 4.42
C GLY A 35 9.45 -14.38 3.38
N GLU A 36 9.55 -13.08 3.35
CA GLU A 36 8.89 -12.24 2.33
C GLU A 36 9.49 -12.48 0.93
N LEU A 37 10.81 -12.62 0.86
CA LEU A 37 11.51 -12.99 -0.36
C LEU A 37 11.82 -14.47 -0.33
N THR A 38 11.12 -15.27 -1.11
CA THR A 38 11.36 -16.71 -1.25
C THR A 38 11.78 -17.04 -2.68
N GLN A 39 12.43 -18.19 -2.87
CA GLN A 39 12.85 -18.63 -4.18
C GLN A 39 11.64 -18.73 -5.15
N GLY A 40 11.74 -18.08 -6.30
CA GLY A 40 10.71 -18.08 -7.31
C GLY A 40 9.58 -17.05 -7.08
N VAL A 41 9.66 -16.27 -6.00
CA VAL A 41 8.73 -15.18 -5.73
C VAL A 41 9.46 -13.85 -5.89
N SER A 42 8.94 -13.00 -6.76
CA SER A 42 9.44 -11.62 -6.94
C SER A 42 8.53 -10.66 -6.17
N PRO A 43 9.08 -9.72 -5.40
CA PRO A 43 8.28 -8.60 -4.90
C PRO A 43 7.81 -7.74 -6.07
N GLY A 44 6.90 -6.80 -5.82
CA GLY A 44 6.56 -5.76 -6.78
C GLY A 44 7.83 -5.07 -7.34
N ASN A 45 7.74 -4.56 -8.56
CA ASN A 45 8.83 -3.82 -9.19
C ASN A 45 8.27 -2.57 -9.91
N PRO A 46 8.53 -1.37 -9.38
CA PRO A 46 9.24 -1.09 -8.12
C PRO A 46 8.41 -1.43 -6.88
N VAL A 47 9.06 -1.56 -5.73
CA VAL A 47 8.43 -1.66 -4.43
C VAL A 47 8.95 -0.56 -3.50
N THR A 48 8.05 0.23 -2.92
CA THR A 48 8.41 1.25 -1.94
C THR A 48 8.52 0.62 -0.55
N ARG A 49 9.60 0.93 0.16
CA ARG A 49 9.81 0.51 1.54
C ARG A 49 9.95 1.73 2.44
N ARG A 50 9.22 1.73 3.54
CA ARG A 50 9.32 2.76 4.58
C ARG A 50 9.79 2.07 5.87
N ILE A 51 10.89 2.55 6.42
CA ILE A 51 11.53 1.96 7.59
C ILE A 51 11.65 3.04 8.65
N ASN A 52 11.04 2.82 9.81
CA ASN A 52 11.16 3.73 10.94
C ASN A 52 12.52 3.51 11.63
N ILE A 53 13.38 4.50 11.54
CA ILE A 53 14.72 4.49 12.15
C ILE A 53 14.82 5.40 13.38
N SER A 54 13.70 5.95 13.86
CA SER A 54 13.66 6.96 14.93
C SER A 54 14.32 6.48 16.22
N ALA A 55 14.26 5.17 16.52
CA ALA A 55 14.89 4.60 17.71
C ALA A 55 16.41 4.83 17.76
N VAL A 56 17.05 5.02 16.58
CA VAL A 56 18.49 5.28 16.47
C VAL A 56 18.78 6.69 15.99
N ALA A 57 18.01 7.14 14.99
CA ALA A 57 18.26 8.40 14.29
C ALA A 57 17.55 9.61 14.92
N GLY A 58 16.52 9.38 15.75
CA GLY A 58 15.77 10.46 16.38
C GLY A 58 16.66 11.38 17.20
N ASP A 59 16.47 12.69 17.04
CA ASP A 59 17.21 13.75 17.75
C ASP A 59 18.75 13.71 17.56
N GLN A 60 19.24 12.96 16.56
CA GLN A 60 20.66 12.89 16.26
C GLN A 60 21.05 14.00 15.26
N PRO A 61 22.13 14.77 15.51
CA PRO A 61 22.58 15.81 14.61
C PRO A 61 23.13 15.26 13.30
N GLN A 62 23.52 13.98 13.28
CA GLN A 62 24.07 13.31 12.12
C GLN A 62 23.87 11.79 12.25
N VAL A 63 23.49 11.17 11.16
CA VAL A 63 23.39 9.72 11.02
C VAL A 63 24.03 9.28 9.70
N TRP A 64 24.55 8.06 9.72
CA TRP A 64 25.04 7.36 8.54
C TRP A 64 24.14 6.16 8.29
N VAL A 65 23.82 5.93 7.04
CA VAL A 65 22.95 4.83 6.60
C VAL A 65 23.70 3.94 5.63
N ARG A 66 23.61 2.63 5.83
CA ARG A 66 24.06 1.62 4.90
C ARG A 66 22.93 0.72 4.48
N LEU A 67 22.84 0.51 3.18
CA LEU A 67 22.00 -0.50 2.58
C LEU A 67 22.88 -1.74 2.37
N LEU A 68 22.52 -2.85 3.00
CA LEU A 68 23.28 -4.08 2.96
C LEU A 68 22.48 -5.19 2.28
N PHE A 69 23.00 -5.66 1.15
CA PHE A 69 22.50 -6.84 0.47
C PHE A 69 23.34 -8.05 0.87
N THR A 70 22.72 -8.98 1.59
CA THR A 70 23.29 -10.28 1.88
C THR A 70 22.46 -11.29 1.12
N GLY A 71 23.04 -11.94 0.15
CA GLY A 71 22.28 -12.81 -0.73
C GLY A 71 23.15 -13.85 -1.36
N ILE A 72 22.49 -14.79 -2.00
CA ILE A 72 23.09 -15.82 -2.82
C ILE A 72 22.99 -15.42 -4.30
N TRP A 73 23.83 -16.02 -5.10
CA TRP A 73 23.96 -15.85 -6.54
C TRP A 73 22.60 -15.82 -7.28
N GLY A 74 22.40 -14.84 -8.13
CA GLY A 74 21.27 -14.80 -9.06
C GLY A 74 20.28 -13.66 -8.86
N TYR A 75 20.46 -12.83 -7.82
CA TYR A 75 19.62 -11.65 -7.61
C TYR A 75 20.43 -10.36 -7.63
N THR A 76 19.84 -9.34 -8.21
CA THR A 76 20.33 -7.95 -8.14
C THR A 76 19.34 -7.13 -7.36
N TRP A 77 19.84 -6.16 -6.61
CA TRP A 77 19.04 -5.20 -5.87
C TRP A 77 19.40 -3.79 -6.34
N TYR A 78 18.41 -3.10 -6.82
CA TYR A 78 18.52 -1.70 -7.19
C TYR A 78 17.77 -0.87 -6.17
N VAL A 79 18.36 0.24 -5.75
CA VAL A 79 17.74 1.21 -4.84
C VAL A 79 17.71 2.55 -5.54
N ASP A 80 16.54 3.16 -5.56
CA ASP A 80 16.28 4.46 -6.14
C ASP A 80 15.46 5.31 -5.15
N ASP A 81 15.37 6.61 -5.37
CA ASP A 81 14.55 7.55 -4.60
C ASP A 81 14.75 7.46 -3.07
N PHE A 82 15.99 7.21 -2.62
CA PHE A 82 16.30 7.13 -1.19
C PHE A 82 16.09 8.47 -0.49
N LYS A 83 15.24 8.47 0.54
CA LYS A 83 14.96 9.66 1.37
C LYS A 83 15.11 9.31 2.85
N VAL A 84 15.65 10.25 3.62
CA VAL A 84 15.53 10.29 5.08
C VAL A 84 14.70 11.51 5.42
N MET A 85 13.62 11.33 6.17
CA MET A 85 12.66 12.39 6.46
C MET A 85 12.12 12.23 7.87
N ASP A 86 11.69 13.32 8.46
CA ASP A 86 10.92 13.25 9.70
C ASP A 86 9.57 12.61 9.41
N GLN A 87 9.14 11.70 10.29
CA GLN A 87 7.81 11.12 10.17
C GLN A 87 6.76 12.18 10.49
N PRO A 88 5.77 12.40 9.61
CA PRO A 88 4.75 13.41 9.84
C PRO A 88 3.87 13.06 11.03
N PRO A 89 3.27 14.05 11.73
CA PRO A 89 2.33 13.79 12.80
C PRO A 89 1.13 12.95 12.38
N TYR A 90 0.58 13.24 11.21
CA TYR A 90 -0.56 12.56 10.59
C TYR A 90 -0.27 12.35 9.11
N ASP A 91 -0.51 11.15 8.61
CA ASP A 91 -0.35 10.79 7.20
C ASP A 91 -1.06 9.45 6.95
N LEU A 92 -2.12 9.48 6.18
CA LEU A 92 -2.78 8.29 5.67
C LEU A 92 -2.19 7.94 4.30
N VAL A 93 -2.11 6.66 4.01
CA VAL A 93 -1.61 6.18 2.71
C VAL A 93 -2.55 5.10 2.18
N MET A 94 -3.15 5.34 1.03
CA MET A 94 -3.85 4.29 0.29
C MET A 94 -2.84 3.37 -0.38
N GLN A 95 -2.72 2.14 0.11
CA GLN A 95 -1.78 1.15 -0.44
C GLN A 95 -2.34 0.44 -1.67
N ASN A 96 -3.66 0.20 -1.68
CA ASN A 96 -4.38 -0.34 -2.83
C ASN A 96 -5.85 0.09 -2.79
N GLY A 97 -6.57 -0.24 -3.87
CA GLY A 97 -8.02 -0.16 -3.95
C GLY A 97 -8.54 -1.31 -4.79
N PHE A 98 -9.62 -1.96 -4.38
CA PHE A 98 -10.21 -3.08 -5.09
C PHE A 98 -11.72 -2.91 -5.32
N ILE A 99 -12.19 -3.51 -6.41
CA ILE A 99 -13.59 -3.61 -6.79
C ILE A 99 -13.86 -5.05 -7.19
N SER A 100 -14.61 -5.77 -6.37
CA SER A 100 -15.03 -7.13 -6.66
C SER A 100 -16.38 -7.14 -7.35
N HIS A 101 -16.40 -7.38 -8.63
CA HIS A 101 -17.60 -7.34 -9.46
C HIS A 101 -18.58 -8.47 -9.15
N THR A 102 -18.07 -9.58 -8.64
CA THR A 102 -18.88 -10.77 -8.34
C THR A 102 -19.42 -10.77 -6.91
N GLY A 103 -18.91 -9.88 -6.06
CA GLY A 103 -19.24 -9.83 -4.64
C GLY A 103 -18.62 -10.95 -3.79
N ASN A 104 -17.76 -11.79 -4.36
CA ASN A 104 -17.10 -12.92 -3.69
C ASN A 104 -15.59 -12.72 -3.42
N GLY A 105 -15.10 -11.51 -3.64
CA GLY A 105 -13.68 -11.16 -3.50
C GLY A 105 -12.86 -11.33 -4.77
N GLU A 106 -13.40 -11.89 -5.83
CA GLU A 106 -12.73 -11.96 -7.12
C GLU A 106 -12.83 -10.63 -7.86
N GLU A 107 -11.75 -10.24 -8.49
CA GLU A 107 -11.61 -8.96 -9.14
C GLU A 107 -11.37 -9.13 -10.64
N TYR A 108 -12.21 -8.47 -11.46
CA TYR A 108 -12.09 -8.48 -12.91
C TYR A 108 -11.86 -7.07 -13.43
N GLY A 109 -10.98 -6.93 -14.42
CA GLY A 109 -10.82 -5.69 -15.17
C GLY A 109 -11.97 -5.48 -16.17
N ARG A 110 -12.55 -6.58 -16.68
CA ARG A 110 -13.70 -6.57 -17.61
C ARG A 110 -14.66 -7.68 -17.23
N ILE A 111 -15.96 -7.36 -17.26
CA ILE A 111 -17.01 -8.32 -16.91
C ILE A 111 -18.24 -8.11 -17.80
N PRO A 112 -18.88 -9.19 -18.31
CA PRO A 112 -20.16 -9.09 -18.99
C PRO A 112 -21.26 -8.56 -18.05
N GLN A 113 -22.10 -7.66 -18.55
CA GLN A 113 -23.22 -7.09 -17.78
C GLN A 113 -24.14 -8.17 -17.21
N SER A 114 -24.36 -9.24 -17.96
CA SER A 114 -25.20 -10.38 -17.55
C SER A 114 -24.62 -11.19 -16.35
N GLN A 115 -23.37 -10.96 -16.00
CA GLN A 115 -22.66 -11.66 -14.93
C GLN A 115 -22.42 -10.77 -13.69
N LEU A 116 -22.88 -9.52 -13.73
CA LEU A 116 -22.79 -8.64 -12.57
C LEU A 116 -23.78 -9.07 -11.48
N ASN A 117 -23.30 -9.11 -10.24
CA ASN A 117 -24.16 -9.23 -9.07
C ASN A 117 -24.85 -7.89 -8.76
N SER A 118 -25.91 -7.94 -7.95
CA SER A 118 -26.61 -6.73 -7.48
C SER A 118 -25.77 -5.88 -6.53
N THR A 119 -24.69 -6.45 -5.99
CA THR A 119 -23.73 -5.77 -5.10
C THR A 119 -22.31 -5.99 -5.58
N MET A 120 -21.48 -5.00 -5.36
CA MET A 120 -20.01 -5.09 -5.53
C MET A 120 -19.34 -4.91 -4.18
N ARG A 121 -18.34 -5.71 -3.89
CA ARG A 121 -17.47 -5.51 -2.73
C ARG A 121 -16.38 -4.50 -3.11
N VAL A 122 -16.31 -3.38 -2.40
CA VAL A 122 -15.37 -2.29 -2.70
C VAL A 122 -14.63 -1.88 -1.43
N GLY A 123 -13.35 -1.53 -1.58
CA GLY A 123 -12.53 -1.12 -0.46
C GLY A 123 -11.07 -0.95 -0.82
N GLY A 124 -10.24 -0.84 0.19
CA GLY A 124 -8.79 -0.74 0.02
C GLY A 124 -8.04 -0.90 1.32
N ASP A 125 -6.73 -1.09 1.19
CA ASP A 125 -5.84 -1.13 2.33
C ASP A 125 -5.31 0.28 2.59
N VAL A 126 -5.50 0.73 3.82
CA VAL A 126 -5.03 2.03 4.29
C VAL A 126 -4.03 1.84 5.42
N LEU A 127 -2.91 2.54 5.32
CA LEU A 127 -1.86 2.62 6.33
C LEU A 127 -1.94 3.98 7.03
N ASN A 128 -1.93 4.00 8.35
CA ASN A 128 -1.57 5.20 9.10
C ASN A 128 -0.05 5.28 9.22
N PHE A 129 0.58 6.05 8.35
CA PHE A 129 2.03 6.26 8.36
C PHE A 129 2.46 7.32 9.38
N GLY A 130 1.52 8.14 9.88
CA GLY A 130 1.78 9.18 10.86
C GLY A 130 2.27 8.65 12.22
N VAL A 131 2.92 9.54 12.99
CA VAL A 131 3.37 9.23 14.37
C VAL A 131 2.18 9.04 15.30
N ASN A 132 1.10 9.77 15.08
CA ASN A 132 -0.08 9.76 15.94
C ASN A 132 -1.14 8.79 15.41
N ALA A 133 -1.95 8.26 16.32
CA ALA A 133 -3.17 7.56 15.92
C ALA A 133 -4.14 8.53 15.24
N VAL A 134 -4.92 8.01 14.30
CA VAL A 134 -5.98 8.75 13.59
C VAL A 134 -7.35 8.19 13.95
N THR A 135 -8.37 9.06 13.84
CA THR A 135 -9.74 8.71 14.25
C THR A 135 -10.71 8.87 13.10
N ASN A 136 -11.79 8.06 13.13
CA ASN A 136 -12.84 8.06 12.12
C ASN A 136 -12.31 7.93 10.69
N THR A 137 -11.30 7.10 10.49
CA THR A 137 -10.78 6.82 9.14
C THR A 137 -11.85 6.13 8.31
N VAL A 138 -12.04 6.63 7.09
CA VAL A 138 -12.99 6.10 6.10
C VAL A 138 -12.26 5.93 4.77
N VAL A 139 -12.47 4.83 4.10
CA VAL A 139 -12.14 4.66 2.68
C VAL A 139 -13.40 4.91 1.87
N GLY A 140 -13.38 5.98 1.08
CA GLY A 140 -14.43 6.33 0.14
C GLY A 140 -14.07 5.90 -1.28
N LEU A 141 -15.07 5.48 -2.05
CA LEU A 141 -14.98 5.22 -3.48
C LEU A 141 -15.96 6.09 -4.22
N ALA A 142 -15.48 6.79 -5.24
CA ALA A 142 -16.29 7.45 -6.25
C ALA A 142 -16.02 6.81 -7.61
N VAL A 143 -17.05 6.33 -8.27
CA VAL A 143 -16.95 5.71 -9.60
C VAL A 143 -17.67 6.56 -10.61
N ALA A 144 -16.93 7.02 -11.62
CA ALA A 144 -17.46 7.71 -12.79
C ALA A 144 -17.60 6.72 -13.96
N GLY A 145 -18.65 6.88 -14.76
CA GLY A 145 -18.93 6.00 -15.91
C GLY A 145 -20.38 6.11 -16.35
N PRO A 146 -20.86 5.19 -17.19
CA PRO A 146 -22.26 5.20 -17.68
C PRO A 146 -23.31 5.15 -16.56
N SER A 147 -23.01 4.50 -15.45
CA SER A 147 -23.86 4.42 -14.25
C SER A 147 -23.01 4.74 -13.02
N PRO A 148 -22.78 6.03 -12.69
CA PRO A 148 -21.90 6.43 -11.61
C PRO A 148 -22.46 6.01 -10.24
N PHE A 149 -21.60 5.66 -9.32
CA PHE A 149 -21.96 5.33 -7.94
C PHE A 149 -20.85 5.71 -6.97
N SER A 150 -21.15 5.68 -5.68
CA SER A 150 -20.19 5.90 -4.60
C SER A 150 -20.48 4.99 -3.42
N ALA A 151 -19.44 4.74 -2.63
CA ALA A 151 -19.52 3.94 -1.42
C ALA A 151 -18.50 4.43 -0.39
N ASN A 152 -18.79 4.20 0.91
CA ASN A 152 -17.86 4.53 1.99
C ASN A 152 -17.80 3.36 2.97
N SER A 153 -16.60 3.01 3.42
CA SER A 153 -16.42 2.04 4.49
C SER A 153 -17.00 2.53 5.82
N THR A 154 -17.19 1.62 6.75
CA THR A 154 -17.48 1.99 8.14
C THR A 154 -16.25 2.69 8.75
N PRO A 155 -16.43 3.79 9.48
CA PRO A 155 -15.31 4.48 10.14
C PRO A 155 -14.59 3.60 11.15
N ALA A 156 -13.25 3.69 11.18
CA ALA A 156 -12.39 3.02 12.15
C ALA A 156 -11.28 3.96 12.65
N ASN A 157 -10.69 3.63 13.81
CA ASN A 157 -9.50 4.30 14.30
C ASN A 157 -8.28 3.45 13.98
N LEU A 158 -7.18 4.07 13.56
CA LEU A 158 -5.94 3.37 13.24
C LEU A 158 -4.81 3.89 14.13
N ALA A 159 -4.09 2.98 14.76
CA ALA A 159 -2.86 3.32 15.48
C ALA A 159 -1.75 3.71 14.50
N SER A 160 -0.71 4.37 14.99
CA SER A 160 0.50 4.64 14.19
C SER A 160 1.11 3.35 13.66
N GLY A 161 1.40 3.30 12.37
CA GLY A 161 1.97 2.14 11.68
C GLY A 161 0.96 1.03 11.37
N GLU A 162 -0.30 1.18 11.74
CA GLU A 162 -1.33 0.19 11.45
C GLU A 162 -1.76 0.24 9.99
N THR A 163 -1.83 -0.95 9.37
CA THR A 163 -2.48 -1.15 8.06
C THR A 163 -3.77 -1.93 8.26
N THR A 164 -4.86 -1.48 7.66
CA THR A 164 -6.17 -2.11 7.79
C THR A 164 -6.88 -2.12 6.44
N THR A 165 -7.49 -3.25 6.10
CA THR A 165 -8.43 -3.33 4.98
C THR A 165 -9.77 -2.74 5.41
N MET A 166 -10.23 -1.74 4.69
CA MET A 166 -11.52 -1.07 4.94
C MET A 166 -12.40 -1.22 3.71
N ASP A 167 -13.49 -1.94 3.84
CA ASP A 167 -14.35 -2.31 2.73
C ASP A 167 -15.84 -2.28 3.07
N GLN A 168 -16.68 -2.35 2.04
CA GLN A 168 -18.13 -2.53 2.15
C GLN A 168 -18.75 -3.03 0.86
N ASP A 169 -19.99 -3.47 0.95
CA ASP A 169 -20.81 -3.80 -0.22
C ASP A 169 -21.47 -2.54 -0.77
N ALA A 170 -21.18 -2.22 -2.03
CA ALA A 170 -21.85 -1.18 -2.77
C ALA A 170 -23.09 -1.77 -3.48
N ALA A 171 -24.28 -1.33 -3.10
CA ALA A 171 -25.52 -1.75 -3.77
C ALA A 171 -25.59 -1.08 -5.16
N ILE A 172 -25.66 -1.90 -6.20
CA ILE A 172 -25.85 -1.48 -7.58
C ILE A 172 -27.06 -2.21 -8.17
N SER A 173 -27.97 -1.50 -8.77
CA SER A 173 -29.13 -2.12 -9.42
C SER A 173 -28.81 -2.62 -10.81
N SER A 174 -27.98 -1.90 -11.54
CA SER A 174 -27.43 -2.28 -12.84
C SER A 174 -26.31 -1.30 -13.22
N LEU A 175 -25.22 -1.79 -13.77
CA LEU A 175 -24.22 -0.97 -14.45
C LEU A 175 -24.48 -1.02 -15.95
N GLY A 176 -24.50 0.12 -16.62
CA GLY A 176 -24.51 0.20 -18.07
C GLY A 176 -23.19 -0.29 -18.66
N GLU A 177 -23.20 -0.65 -19.93
CA GLU A 177 -21.96 -0.99 -20.64
C GLU A 177 -21.05 0.24 -20.78
N GLY A 178 -19.76 0.03 -20.63
CA GLY A 178 -18.72 1.02 -20.84
C GLY A 178 -17.60 0.97 -19.79
N LEU A 179 -16.72 1.96 -19.89
CA LEU A 179 -15.58 2.13 -19.02
C LEU A 179 -15.99 2.88 -17.74
N TYR A 180 -15.51 2.37 -16.62
CA TYR A 180 -15.67 2.96 -15.29
C TYR A 180 -14.32 3.34 -14.71
N ASN A 181 -14.25 4.52 -14.10
CA ASN A 181 -13.07 5.05 -13.44
C ASN A 181 -13.38 5.20 -11.95
N GLY A 182 -12.79 4.34 -11.14
CA GLY A 182 -12.89 4.38 -9.68
C GLY A 182 -11.76 5.17 -9.06
N THR A 183 -12.11 6.10 -8.19
CA THR A 183 -11.17 6.83 -7.33
C THR A 183 -11.45 6.47 -5.89
N PHE A 184 -10.50 5.79 -5.25
CA PHE A 184 -10.50 5.55 -3.81
C PHE A 184 -9.83 6.71 -3.11
N GLY A 185 -10.33 7.06 -1.92
CA GLY A 185 -9.73 8.08 -1.08
C GLY A 185 -9.83 7.70 0.38
N ALA A 186 -8.72 7.79 1.12
CA ALA A 186 -8.72 7.68 2.57
C ALA A 186 -8.83 9.07 3.20
N ALA A 187 -9.64 9.18 4.24
CA ALA A 187 -9.78 10.40 5.03
C ALA A 187 -10.06 10.05 6.50
N CYS A 188 -9.62 10.92 7.41
CA CYS A 188 -9.88 10.80 8.84
C CYS A 188 -10.19 12.18 9.45
N THR A 189 -10.47 12.24 10.73
CA THR A 189 -10.68 13.51 11.43
C THR A 189 -9.45 14.43 11.31
N GLU A 190 -8.26 13.86 11.27
CA GLU A 190 -6.97 14.56 11.26
C GLU A 190 -6.47 14.91 9.85
N THR A 191 -7.13 14.46 8.76
CA THR A 191 -6.74 14.76 7.36
C THR A 191 -6.44 16.25 7.09
N PRO A 192 -7.15 17.24 7.64
CA PRO A 192 -6.78 18.65 7.45
C PRO A 192 -5.41 19.05 8.01
N GLN A 193 -4.78 18.18 8.81
CA GLN A 193 -3.47 18.38 9.43
C GLN A 193 -2.36 17.60 8.71
N GLU A 194 -2.71 16.81 7.70
CA GLU A 194 -1.73 16.09 6.90
C GLU A 194 -0.95 17.04 5.99
N SER A 195 0.33 16.81 5.87
CA SER A 195 1.21 17.60 4.99
C SER A 195 1.22 17.10 3.54
N ASP A 196 0.87 15.85 3.32
CA ASP A 196 0.78 15.19 2.02
C ASP A 196 -0.52 14.39 1.95
N THR A 197 -1.44 14.81 1.10
CA THR A 197 -2.72 14.12 0.86
C THR A 197 -2.78 13.46 -0.52
N ASP A 198 -1.72 13.58 -1.34
CA ASP A 198 -1.68 12.99 -2.67
C ASP A 198 -1.61 11.46 -2.60
N ASN A 199 -0.96 10.93 -1.54
CA ASN A 199 -0.85 9.49 -1.26
C ASN A 199 -2.13 8.88 -0.65
N ASN A 200 -3.14 9.68 -0.33
CA ASN A 200 -4.44 9.25 0.18
C ASN A 200 -5.36 8.71 -0.91
N THR A 201 -4.93 8.69 -2.17
CA THR A 201 -5.77 8.30 -3.29
C THR A 201 -5.20 7.11 -4.06
N TYR A 202 -6.10 6.29 -4.59
CA TYR A 202 -5.78 5.17 -5.46
C TYR A 202 -6.78 5.09 -6.62
N LEU A 203 -6.31 4.84 -7.83
CA LEU A 203 -7.15 4.77 -9.03
C LEU A 203 -7.30 3.33 -9.50
N ARG A 204 -8.52 2.94 -9.80
CA ARG A 204 -8.80 1.65 -10.42
C ARG A 204 -9.91 1.75 -11.44
N ASN A 205 -9.64 1.21 -12.64
CA ASN A 205 -10.57 1.21 -13.74
C ASN A 205 -11.10 -0.19 -14.00
N PHE A 206 -12.35 -0.28 -14.46
CA PHE A 206 -12.95 -1.52 -14.95
C PHE A 206 -13.90 -1.23 -16.11
N GLU A 207 -14.29 -2.27 -16.84
CA GLU A 207 -15.23 -2.19 -17.95
C GLU A 207 -16.35 -3.20 -17.80
N VAL A 208 -17.56 -2.74 -18.03
CA VAL A 208 -18.73 -3.59 -18.24
C VAL A 208 -19.00 -3.70 -19.72
N ASN A 209 -19.10 -4.92 -20.23
CA ASN A 209 -19.32 -5.21 -21.65
C ASN A 209 -20.36 -6.31 -21.86
N ASN A 210 -20.58 -6.77 -23.09
CA ASN A 210 -21.56 -7.81 -23.39
C ASN A 210 -21.00 -9.22 -23.37
N ASP A 211 -19.71 -9.43 -23.71
CA ASP A 211 -19.31 -10.69 -24.30
C ASP A 211 -18.18 -11.42 -23.57
N TRP A 212 -17.32 -10.75 -22.78
CA TRP A 212 -16.08 -11.37 -22.32
C TRP A 212 -15.51 -10.84 -21.01
N TYR A 213 -14.72 -11.71 -20.39
CA TYR A 213 -14.01 -11.44 -19.14
C TYR A 213 -12.54 -11.10 -19.37
N SER A 214 -12.00 -10.27 -18.51
CA SER A 214 -10.57 -10.10 -18.35
C SER A 214 -10.26 -9.87 -16.87
N VAL A 215 -9.37 -10.66 -16.31
CA VAL A 215 -8.87 -10.47 -14.94
C VAL A 215 -7.96 -9.24 -14.89
N ASP A 216 -7.30 -8.95 -16.00
CA ASP A 216 -6.38 -7.82 -16.09
C ASP A 216 -7.14 -6.49 -16.09
N GLY A 217 -6.74 -5.60 -15.20
CA GLY A 217 -7.28 -4.23 -15.16
C GLY A 217 -7.00 -3.47 -16.45
N ILE A 218 -7.94 -2.63 -16.87
CA ILE A 218 -7.76 -1.77 -18.04
C ILE A 218 -6.69 -0.72 -17.73
N GLY A 219 -5.60 -0.74 -18.47
CA GLY A 219 -4.52 0.24 -18.37
C GLY A 219 -3.47 -0.04 -17.29
N ASN A 220 -3.59 -1.14 -16.54
CA ASN A 220 -2.63 -1.51 -15.50
C ASN A 220 -1.58 -2.53 -15.93
N HIS A 221 -1.61 -2.99 -17.18
CA HIS A 221 -0.53 -3.77 -17.75
C HIS A 221 0.33 -2.90 -18.67
N PRO A 222 1.63 -2.77 -18.39
CA PRO A 222 2.56 -2.35 -19.41
C PRO A 222 2.51 -3.38 -20.54
N ALA A 223 2.40 -2.89 -21.77
CA ALA A 223 2.44 -3.70 -22.98
C ALA A 223 3.77 -4.49 -23.09
#